data_19c85789bb71d761bfff834e5fb78d88
#
_entry.id   19c85789bb71d761bfff834e5fb78d88
#
_cell.length_a   1.000
_cell.length_b   1.000
_cell.length_c   1.000
_cell.angle_alpha   90.00
_cell.angle_beta   90.00
_cell.angle_gamma   90.00
#
_symmetry.space_group_name_H-M   'P 1'
#
loop_
_entity.id
_entity.type
_entity.pdbx_description
1 polymer ?
#
loop_
_entity_poly.entity_id
_entity_poly.type
_entity_poly.pdbx_seq_one_letter_code
_entity_poly.pdbx_strand_id
1 'polypeptide(L)'
;MILASDIGATKAFLLLAQLRRGRIETVLERRYAVASFTDFAAMLADFLGACRQHCSRGVRLASACFGAAGPVSGDCIQMTNLPWRLDARAIAAQFGIGRVRLVNDFEAAATGIEALGPDDATILQRGEPLPRAARVIIGAGSGLGVAYALPQGRRMQVIAGEGGHAGFAPADPEQMRLWCALHARFGRVSVEHVVSGPGLLHIYEFLCGTEPRSPGLEESVRAEGPAAITRYALELGDALACRALDLFISCYGAVAGDHAITVTARGGVYIAGGIATKILARLSAGGFIAAFNAKGAHAEMAASIPVQVVTTERLGLLGAARIAAR
;
A
#
# COMPACT_ATOMS: atom_id res chain seq x y z
N MET A 1 -24.51 -9.51 -10.33
CA MET A 1 -23.57 -8.41 -10.05
C MET A 1 -22.50 -8.87 -9.08
N ILE A 2 -21.39 -8.17 -9.03
CA ILE A 2 -20.32 -8.40 -8.06
C ILE A 2 -20.20 -7.19 -7.14
N LEU A 3 -19.76 -7.43 -5.92
CA LEU A 3 -19.51 -6.41 -4.91
C LEU A 3 -18.03 -6.44 -4.50
N ALA A 4 -17.42 -5.28 -4.33
CA ALA A 4 -16.06 -5.18 -3.87
C ALA A 4 -15.92 -4.07 -2.84
N SER A 5 -14.97 -4.22 -1.92
CA SER A 5 -14.54 -3.12 -1.06
C SER A 5 -13.04 -3.14 -0.80
N ASP A 6 -12.54 -1.96 -0.48
CA ASP A 6 -11.23 -1.73 0.11
C ASP A 6 -11.42 -0.93 1.39
N ILE A 7 -11.07 -1.54 2.54
CA ILE A 7 -11.39 -1.02 3.87
C ILE A 7 -10.09 -0.67 4.59
N GLY A 8 -9.78 0.61 4.62
CA GLY A 8 -8.71 1.15 5.44
C GLY A 8 -9.20 1.59 6.84
N ALA A 9 -8.29 2.13 7.65
CA ALA A 9 -8.60 2.58 9.01
C ALA A 9 -9.52 3.81 9.05
N THR A 10 -9.42 4.71 8.07
CA THR A 10 -10.14 6.00 8.06
C THR A 10 -11.17 6.10 6.95
N LYS A 11 -10.96 5.44 5.84
CA LYS A 11 -11.81 5.46 4.66
C LYS A 11 -12.01 4.05 4.11
N ALA A 12 -13.18 3.82 3.52
CA ALA A 12 -13.50 2.62 2.77
C ALA A 12 -14.11 2.99 1.42
N PHE A 13 -13.78 2.18 0.41
CA PHE A 13 -14.41 2.25 -0.91
C PHE A 13 -15.28 1.02 -1.11
N LEU A 14 -16.50 1.21 -1.59
CA LEU A 14 -17.40 0.13 -1.96
C LEU A 14 -17.82 0.29 -3.42
N LEU A 15 -17.85 -0.82 -4.14
CA LEU A 15 -18.14 -0.88 -5.56
C LEU A 15 -19.17 -1.98 -5.83
N LEU A 16 -20.28 -1.60 -6.50
CA LEU A 16 -21.15 -2.52 -7.21
C LEU A 16 -20.76 -2.51 -8.69
N ALA A 17 -20.53 -3.66 -9.27
CA ALA A 17 -20.18 -3.79 -10.67
C ALA A 17 -20.86 -4.99 -11.33
N GLN A 18 -20.90 -4.97 -12.65
CA GLN A 18 -21.35 -6.11 -13.45
C GLN A 18 -20.26 -6.58 -14.40
N LEU A 19 -20.27 -7.87 -14.66
CA LEU A 19 -19.40 -8.47 -15.66
C LEU A 19 -20.09 -8.44 -17.01
N ARG A 20 -19.54 -7.68 -17.97
CA ARG A 20 -19.98 -7.67 -19.35
C ARG A 20 -18.83 -8.03 -20.27
N ARG A 21 -18.98 -9.10 -21.02
CA ARG A 21 -17.96 -9.60 -21.98
C ARG A 21 -16.57 -9.72 -21.37
N GLY A 22 -16.49 -10.20 -20.10
CA GLY A 22 -15.24 -10.36 -19.36
C GLY A 22 -14.63 -9.06 -18.78
N ARG A 23 -15.33 -7.91 -18.93
CA ARG A 23 -14.91 -6.63 -18.34
C ARG A 23 -15.76 -6.30 -17.11
N ILE A 24 -15.14 -5.67 -16.14
CA ILE A 24 -15.80 -5.15 -14.95
C ILE A 24 -16.30 -3.74 -15.27
N GLU A 25 -17.62 -3.57 -15.29
CA GLU A 25 -18.26 -2.28 -15.50
C GLU A 25 -18.84 -1.79 -14.17
N THR A 26 -18.40 -0.63 -13.72
CA THR A 26 -18.89 0.04 -12.51
C THR A 26 -20.36 0.42 -12.67
N VAL A 27 -21.18 0.02 -11.71
CA VAL A 27 -22.58 0.45 -11.62
C VAL A 27 -22.74 1.56 -10.59
N LEU A 28 -22.15 1.39 -9.42
CA LEU A 28 -22.13 2.38 -8.35
C LEU A 28 -20.83 2.23 -7.55
N GLU A 29 -20.21 3.36 -7.24
CA GLU A 29 -19.06 3.43 -6.33
C GLU A 29 -19.31 4.51 -5.29
N ARG A 30 -18.94 4.22 -4.04
CA ARG A 30 -18.99 5.19 -2.94
C ARG A 30 -17.75 5.11 -2.08
N ARG A 31 -17.35 6.27 -1.59
CA ARG A 31 -16.33 6.41 -0.54
C ARG A 31 -17.02 6.74 0.77
N TYR A 32 -16.63 6.06 1.83
CA TYR A 32 -17.14 6.24 3.18
C TYR A 32 -16.05 6.66 4.16
N ALA A 33 -16.41 7.51 5.11
CA ALA A 33 -15.62 7.72 6.31
C ALA A 33 -15.95 6.59 7.29
N VAL A 34 -14.96 5.77 7.65
CA VAL A 34 -15.17 4.57 8.51
C VAL A 34 -15.71 4.96 9.89
N ALA A 35 -15.26 6.09 10.44
CA ALA A 35 -15.73 6.60 11.74
C ALA A 35 -17.24 6.92 11.79
N SER A 36 -17.93 6.97 10.64
CA SER A 36 -19.38 7.21 10.59
C SER A 36 -20.21 5.95 10.84
N PHE A 37 -19.58 4.78 11.01
CA PHE A 37 -20.26 3.49 11.16
C PHE A 37 -19.74 2.73 12.36
N THR A 38 -20.63 1.99 13.01
CA THR A 38 -20.30 1.13 14.16
C THR A 38 -19.52 -0.11 13.75
N ASP A 39 -19.84 -0.67 12.58
CA ASP A 39 -19.24 -1.87 12.04
C ASP A 39 -19.36 -1.92 10.50
N PHE A 40 -18.72 -2.93 9.91
CA PHE A 40 -18.75 -3.14 8.46
C PHE A 40 -20.17 -3.47 7.94
N ALA A 41 -20.98 -4.21 8.72
CA ALA A 41 -22.32 -4.61 8.28
C ALA A 41 -23.25 -3.39 8.14
N ALA A 42 -23.16 -2.43 9.05
CA ALA A 42 -23.90 -1.17 8.96
C ALA A 42 -23.51 -0.36 7.71
N MET A 43 -22.20 -0.25 7.42
CA MET A 43 -21.71 0.42 6.21
C MET A 43 -22.16 -0.29 4.93
N LEU A 44 -22.08 -1.62 4.91
CA LEU A 44 -22.53 -2.42 3.77
C LEU A 44 -24.03 -2.31 3.55
N ALA A 45 -24.84 -2.28 4.64
CA ALA A 45 -26.29 -2.09 4.56
C ALA A 45 -26.67 -0.75 3.93
N ASP A 46 -25.98 0.35 4.32
CA ASP A 46 -26.16 1.67 3.71
C ASP A 46 -25.84 1.65 2.20
N PHE A 47 -24.68 1.09 1.83
CA PHE A 47 -24.30 0.97 0.44
C PHE A 47 -25.29 0.16 -0.38
N LEU A 48 -25.77 -0.97 0.12
CA LEU A 48 -26.76 -1.79 -0.56
C LEU A 48 -28.14 -1.10 -0.64
N GLY A 49 -28.47 -0.27 0.34
CA GLY A 49 -29.63 0.65 0.26
C GLY A 49 -29.54 1.58 -0.94
N ALA A 50 -28.40 2.22 -1.10
CA ALA A 50 -28.12 3.08 -2.25
C ALA A 50 -28.12 2.32 -3.59
N CYS A 51 -27.55 1.11 -3.61
CA CYS A 51 -27.57 0.25 -4.80
C CYS A 51 -29.01 -0.07 -5.25
N ARG A 52 -29.92 -0.36 -4.30
CA ARG A 52 -31.34 -0.62 -4.61
C ARG A 52 -32.05 0.59 -5.18
N GLN A 53 -31.74 1.79 -4.68
CA GLN A 53 -32.30 3.04 -5.24
C GLN A 53 -31.77 3.32 -6.65
N HIS A 54 -30.51 2.98 -6.92
CA HIS A 54 -29.87 3.20 -8.22
C HIS A 54 -30.29 2.17 -9.28
N CYS A 55 -30.60 0.93 -8.88
CA CYS A 55 -30.89 -0.19 -9.78
C CYS A 55 -32.40 -0.51 -9.80
N SER A 56 -33.11 -0.05 -10.81
CA SER A 56 -34.57 -0.28 -10.97
C SER A 56 -35.02 -1.74 -11.07
N ARG A 57 -34.10 -2.67 -11.40
CA ARG A 57 -34.40 -4.12 -11.58
C ARG A 57 -33.99 -5.00 -10.40
N GLY A 58 -33.67 -4.40 -9.26
CA GLY A 58 -33.13 -5.12 -8.10
C GLY A 58 -31.66 -5.52 -8.26
N VAL A 59 -31.01 -5.83 -7.13
CA VAL A 59 -29.58 -6.19 -7.08
C VAL A 59 -29.46 -7.63 -6.62
N ARG A 60 -29.07 -8.53 -7.52
CA ARG A 60 -28.69 -9.91 -7.15
C ARG A 60 -27.14 -10.01 -7.14
N LEU A 61 -26.60 -10.26 -5.97
CA LEU A 61 -25.15 -10.37 -5.76
C LEU A 61 -24.72 -11.83 -5.92
N ALA A 62 -23.96 -12.12 -6.99
CA ALA A 62 -23.40 -13.45 -7.21
C ALA A 62 -22.19 -13.70 -6.33
N SER A 63 -21.33 -12.70 -6.20
CA SER A 63 -20.09 -12.78 -5.41
C SER A 63 -19.68 -11.42 -4.87
N ALA A 64 -18.89 -11.46 -3.79
CA ALA A 64 -18.24 -10.30 -3.22
C ALA A 64 -16.79 -10.60 -2.83
N CYS A 65 -15.94 -9.57 -2.84
CA CYS A 65 -14.63 -9.61 -2.23
C CYS A 65 -14.39 -8.33 -1.44
N PHE A 66 -13.96 -8.49 -0.18
CA PHE A 66 -13.67 -7.38 0.71
C PHE A 66 -12.19 -7.43 1.11
N GLY A 67 -11.42 -6.41 0.68
CA GLY A 67 -10.05 -6.18 1.10
C GLY A 67 -10.05 -5.39 2.40
N ALA A 68 -9.31 -5.84 3.40
CA ALA A 68 -9.20 -5.15 4.67
C ALA A 68 -7.80 -5.30 5.29
N ALA A 69 -7.37 -4.25 6.00
CA ALA A 69 -6.10 -4.25 6.72
C ALA A 69 -6.17 -5.18 7.94
N GLY A 70 -5.52 -6.32 7.84
CA GLY A 70 -5.45 -7.32 8.91
C GLY A 70 -5.15 -8.72 8.39
N PRO A 71 -4.74 -9.63 9.27
CA PRO A 71 -4.49 -11.01 8.91
C PRO A 71 -5.79 -11.75 8.60
N VAL A 72 -5.76 -12.54 7.52
CA VAL A 72 -6.86 -13.44 7.15
C VAL A 72 -6.67 -14.77 7.88
N SER A 73 -7.67 -15.19 8.65
CA SER A 73 -7.70 -16.48 9.33
C SER A 73 -8.97 -17.25 8.94
N GLY A 74 -8.84 -18.22 8.04
CA GLY A 74 -9.99 -18.92 7.47
C GLY A 74 -10.91 -17.95 6.73
N ASP A 75 -12.18 -17.91 7.14
CA ASP A 75 -13.21 -17.03 6.56
C ASP A 75 -13.36 -15.69 7.33
N CYS A 76 -12.39 -15.32 8.16
CA CYS A 76 -12.45 -14.12 9.01
C CYS A 76 -11.25 -13.21 8.83
N ILE A 77 -11.47 -11.89 9.01
CA ILE A 77 -10.43 -10.88 9.22
C ILE A 77 -10.73 -10.16 10.54
N GLN A 78 -9.72 -10.07 11.42
CA GLN A 78 -9.71 -9.10 12.50
C GLN A 78 -8.92 -7.91 12.02
N MET A 79 -9.56 -6.74 11.92
CA MET A 79 -8.87 -5.54 11.45
C MET A 79 -7.85 -5.05 12.48
N THR A 80 -6.67 -4.63 12.00
CA THR A 80 -5.56 -4.20 12.87
C THR A 80 -5.85 -2.87 13.55
N ASN A 81 -6.43 -1.91 12.82
CA ASN A 81 -6.60 -0.53 13.28
C ASN A 81 -8.06 -0.16 13.58
N LEU A 82 -8.95 -1.12 13.60
CA LEU A 82 -10.37 -0.95 13.90
C LEU A 82 -10.84 -2.15 14.73
N PRO A 83 -11.83 -1.96 15.62
CA PRO A 83 -12.39 -3.06 16.39
C PRO A 83 -13.29 -3.98 15.55
N TRP A 84 -13.26 -3.83 14.24
CA TRP A 84 -14.13 -4.56 13.33
C TRP A 84 -13.61 -5.96 13.04
N ARG A 85 -14.53 -6.90 13.11
CA ARG A 85 -14.33 -8.28 12.65
C ARG A 85 -15.23 -8.55 11.47
N LEU A 86 -14.65 -8.99 10.37
CA LEU A 86 -15.38 -9.44 9.19
C LEU A 86 -15.43 -10.97 9.20
N ASP A 87 -16.60 -11.51 8.91
CA ASP A 87 -16.83 -12.96 8.75
C ASP A 87 -17.56 -13.18 7.43
N ALA A 88 -16.92 -13.87 6.51
CA ALA A 88 -17.42 -14.06 5.15
C ALA A 88 -18.76 -14.82 5.13
N ARG A 89 -18.94 -15.81 6.00
CA ARG A 89 -20.17 -16.62 6.07
C ARG A 89 -21.33 -15.82 6.64
N ALA A 90 -21.07 -15.08 7.72
CA ALA A 90 -22.08 -14.23 8.34
C ALA A 90 -22.55 -13.15 7.37
N ILE A 91 -21.60 -12.48 6.66
CA ILE A 91 -21.90 -11.46 5.66
C ILE A 91 -22.70 -12.07 4.49
N ALA A 92 -22.29 -13.23 3.97
CA ALA A 92 -23.00 -13.92 2.89
C ALA A 92 -24.45 -14.21 3.26
N ALA A 93 -24.67 -14.75 4.45
CA ALA A 93 -26.01 -15.09 4.97
C ALA A 93 -26.86 -13.84 5.20
N GLN A 94 -26.31 -12.82 5.86
CA GLN A 94 -27.04 -11.60 6.22
C GLN A 94 -27.50 -10.80 5.00
N PHE A 95 -26.66 -10.72 3.96
CA PHE A 95 -26.91 -9.88 2.79
C PHE A 95 -27.34 -10.66 1.54
N GLY A 96 -27.50 -11.98 1.62
CA GLY A 96 -27.91 -12.80 0.49
C GLY A 96 -26.90 -12.84 -0.65
N ILE A 97 -25.60 -12.85 -0.34
CA ILE A 97 -24.51 -12.87 -1.33
C ILE A 97 -24.10 -14.31 -1.60
N GLY A 98 -24.08 -14.73 -2.87
CA GLY A 98 -23.80 -16.13 -3.23
C GLY A 98 -22.44 -16.65 -2.77
N ARG A 99 -21.38 -15.81 -2.86
CA ARG A 99 -20.04 -16.13 -2.39
C ARG A 99 -19.35 -14.87 -1.88
N VAL A 100 -18.77 -14.93 -0.68
CA VAL A 100 -17.95 -13.84 -0.11
C VAL A 100 -16.52 -14.34 0.07
N ARG A 101 -15.55 -13.52 -0.35
CA ARG A 101 -14.12 -13.70 -0.03
C ARG A 101 -13.64 -12.50 0.76
N LEU A 102 -12.83 -12.78 1.77
CA LEU A 102 -12.06 -11.79 2.50
C LEU A 102 -10.59 -11.94 2.09
N VAL A 103 -9.93 -10.82 1.85
CA VAL A 103 -8.51 -10.79 1.48
C VAL A 103 -7.81 -9.68 2.24
N ASN A 104 -6.52 -9.86 2.48
CA ASN A 104 -5.69 -8.77 2.99
C ASN A 104 -5.66 -7.61 1.98
N ASP A 105 -5.53 -6.37 2.46
CA ASP A 105 -5.49 -5.16 1.63
C ASP A 105 -4.35 -5.18 0.60
N PHE A 106 -3.17 -5.71 0.96
CA PHE A 106 -2.05 -5.87 0.01
C PHE A 106 -2.26 -7.01 -1.00
N GLU A 107 -2.99 -8.06 -0.66
CA GLU A 107 -3.44 -9.08 -1.64
C GLU A 107 -4.37 -8.45 -2.67
N ALA A 108 -5.32 -7.63 -2.20
CA ALA A 108 -6.19 -6.88 -3.08
C ALA A 108 -5.39 -5.91 -3.95
N ALA A 109 -4.52 -5.08 -3.37
CA ALA A 109 -3.69 -4.13 -4.10
C ALA A 109 -2.85 -4.81 -5.18
N ALA A 110 -2.18 -5.92 -4.85
CA ALA A 110 -1.36 -6.68 -5.78
C ALA A 110 -2.17 -7.26 -6.97
N THR A 111 -3.41 -7.70 -6.71
CA THR A 111 -4.32 -8.14 -7.76
C THR A 111 -4.81 -6.96 -8.62
N GLY A 112 -4.91 -5.77 -8.03
CA GLY A 112 -5.36 -4.55 -8.69
C GLY A 112 -4.41 -4.01 -9.75
N ILE A 113 -3.11 -4.31 -9.65
CA ILE A 113 -2.10 -3.85 -10.61
C ILE A 113 -2.45 -4.20 -12.06
N GLU A 114 -3.05 -5.37 -12.29
CA GLU A 114 -3.46 -5.77 -13.64
C GLU A 114 -4.62 -4.94 -14.21
N ALA A 115 -5.26 -4.10 -13.41
CA ALA A 115 -6.36 -3.24 -13.82
C ALA A 115 -5.96 -1.76 -13.95
N LEU A 116 -4.70 -1.41 -13.65
CA LEU A 116 -4.21 -0.04 -13.77
C LEU A 116 -4.25 0.43 -15.22
N GLY A 117 -4.79 1.63 -15.41
CA GLY A 117 -4.71 2.38 -16.65
C GLY A 117 -3.43 3.24 -16.73
N PRO A 118 -3.19 3.88 -17.85
CA PRO A 118 -1.98 4.70 -18.06
C PRO A 118 -1.87 5.89 -17.10
N ASP A 119 -2.99 6.42 -16.60
CA ASP A 119 -3.03 7.58 -15.71
C ASP A 119 -3.02 7.20 -14.22
N ASP A 120 -3.05 5.92 -13.91
CA ASP A 120 -3.14 5.41 -12.53
C ASP A 120 -1.76 5.28 -11.84
N ALA A 121 -0.66 5.52 -12.57
CA ALA A 121 0.69 5.40 -12.04
C ALA A 121 1.67 6.38 -12.69
N THR A 122 2.66 6.83 -11.92
CA THR A 122 3.78 7.66 -12.39
C THR A 122 5.05 6.82 -12.46
N ILE A 123 5.72 6.86 -13.61
CA ILE A 123 6.94 6.09 -13.87
C ILE A 123 8.13 6.80 -13.21
N LEU A 124 8.84 6.11 -12.31
CA LEU A 124 10.13 6.54 -11.78
C LEU A 124 11.30 5.99 -12.60
N GLN A 125 11.19 4.75 -13.08
CA GLN A 125 12.17 4.09 -13.94
C GLN A 125 11.43 3.26 -14.99
N ARG A 126 11.74 3.50 -16.27
CA ARG A 126 11.09 2.77 -17.38
C ARG A 126 11.50 1.31 -17.43
N GLY A 127 12.79 1.02 -17.25
CA GLY A 127 13.36 -0.30 -17.37
C GLY A 127 13.00 -1.00 -18.69
N GLU A 128 13.05 -2.32 -18.64
CA GLU A 128 12.72 -3.23 -19.75
C GLU A 128 11.70 -4.28 -19.28
N PRO A 129 10.40 -3.96 -19.29
CA PRO A 129 9.38 -4.84 -18.73
C PRO A 129 9.29 -6.15 -19.51
N LEU A 130 9.32 -7.26 -18.79
CA LEU A 130 9.07 -8.58 -19.39
C LEU A 130 7.61 -8.99 -19.12
N PRO A 131 6.86 -9.32 -20.19
CA PRO A 131 5.52 -9.87 -20.03
C PRO A 131 5.53 -11.13 -19.16
N ARG A 132 4.59 -11.22 -18.21
CA ARG A 132 4.46 -12.38 -17.31
C ARG A 132 5.68 -12.67 -16.43
N ALA A 133 6.50 -11.67 -16.12
CA ALA A 133 7.52 -11.79 -15.10
C ALA A 133 6.96 -11.44 -13.72
N ALA A 134 7.70 -11.81 -12.68
CA ALA A 134 7.35 -11.47 -11.30
C ALA A 134 7.23 -9.96 -11.11
N ARG A 135 6.33 -9.55 -10.22
CA ARG A 135 6.10 -8.16 -9.80
C ARG A 135 6.20 -8.04 -8.30
N VAL A 136 6.64 -6.89 -7.83
CA VAL A 136 6.64 -6.52 -6.41
C VAL A 136 5.67 -5.36 -6.21
N ILE A 137 4.91 -5.43 -5.14
CA ILE A 137 4.09 -4.36 -4.65
C ILE A 137 4.58 -4.06 -3.25
N ILE A 138 4.99 -2.82 -3.03
CA ILE A 138 5.47 -2.36 -1.73
C ILE A 138 4.86 -1.01 -1.41
N GLY A 139 4.39 -0.81 -0.17
CA GLY A 139 3.68 0.40 0.17
C GLY A 139 3.85 0.82 1.61
N ALA A 140 4.41 2.01 1.80
CA ALA A 140 4.54 2.64 3.10
C ALA A 140 3.27 3.43 3.48
N GLY A 141 2.79 3.19 4.69
CA GLY A 141 1.65 3.84 5.32
C GLY A 141 1.85 3.94 6.82
N SER A 142 0.87 3.55 7.64
CA SER A 142 1.05 3.33 9.09
C SER A 142 2.04 2.21 9.40
N GLY A 143 2.18 1.26 8.46
CA GLY A 143 3.20 0.22 8.43
C GLY A 143 3.80 0.10 7.03
N LEU A 144 4.45 -1.03 6.75
CA LEU A 144 5.01 -1.37 5.44
C LEU A 144 4.44 -2.70 4.94
N GLY A 145 3.58 -2.63 3.94
CA GLY A 145 3.07 -3.82 3.25
C GLY A 145 3.96 -4.22 2.08
N VAL A 146 4.11 -5.53 1.88
CA VAL A 146 4.82 -6.12 0.75
C VAL A 146 4.04 -7.30 0.22
N ALA A 147 3.86 -7.37 -1.09
CA ALA A 147 3.29 -8.52 -1.77
C ALA A 147 4.05 -8.81 -3.07
N TYR A 148 3.97 -10.05 -3.51
CA TYR A 148 4.54 -10.50 -4.76
C TYR A 148 3.44 -11.03 -5.67
N ALA A 149 3.53 -10.74 -6.96
CA ALA A 149 2.70 -11.37 -7.96
C ALA A 149 3.61 -12.22 -8.87
N LEU A 150 3.47 -13.53 -8.77
CA LEU A 150 4.31 -14.50 -9.47
C LEU A 150 3.54 -15.13 -10.64
N PRO A 151 4.18 -15.36 -11.79
CA PRO A 151 3.52 -15.98 -12.93
C PRO A 151 3.18 -17.45 -12.65
N GLN A 152 1.91 -17.81 -12.82
CA GLN A 152 1.42 -19.18 -12.72
C GLN A 152 0.58 -19.53 -13.96
N GLY A 153 1.18 -20.09 -14.96
CA GLY A 153 0.55 -20.37 -16.23
C GLY A 153 0.05 -19.08 -16.90
N ARG A 154 -1.27 -18.97 -17.11
CA ARG A 154 -1.89 -17.77 -17.71
C ARG A 154 -2.27 -16.68 -16.68
N ARG A 155 -2.10 -16.92 -15.39
CA ARG A 155 -2.52 -16.01 -14.30
C ARG A 155 -1.31 -15.57 -13.49
N MET A 156 -1.50 -14.53 -12.71
CA MET A 156 -0.57 -14.17 -11.65
C MET A 156 -1.11 -14.72 -10.32
N GLN A 157 -0.27 -15.43 -9.59
CA GLN A 157 -0.51 -15.79 -8.20
C GLN A 157 0.02 -14.68 -7.32
N VAL A 158 -0.85 -14.11 -6.49
CA VAL A 158 -0.46 -13.13 -5.50
C VAL A 158 -0.08 -13.85 -4.21
N ILE A 159 1.06 -13.46 -3.64
CA ILE A 159 1.54 -13.88 -2.33
C ILE A 159 1.70 -12.61 -1.51
N ALA A 160 0.75 -12.37 -0.62
CA ALA A 160 0.88 -11.35 0.41
C ALA A 160 1.77 -11.88 1.54
N GLY A 161 2.60 -11.04 2.11
CA GLY A 161 3.51 -11.43 3.18
C GLY A 161 3.83 -10.26 4.11
N GLU A 162 4.52 -10.59 5.20
CA GLU A 162 4.96 -9.66 6.23
C GLU A 162 6.39 -9.13 5.94
N GLY A 163 6.64 -8.75 4.67
CA GLY A 163 7.96 -8.29 4.24
C GLY A 163 8.46 -7.03 4.94
N GLY A 164 7.55 -6.19 5.45
CA GLY A 164 7.89 -5.05 6.30
C GLY A 164 8.57 -5.44 7.61
N HIS A 165 8.33 -6.64 8.10
CA HIS A 165 8.97 -7.17 9.31
C HIS A 165 10.28 -7.91 9.06
N ALA A 166 10.79 -7.96 7.82
CA ALA A 166 12.16 -8.40 7.54
C ALA A 166 13.18 -7.48 8.25
N GLY A 167 14.38 -7.98 8.50
CA GLY A 167 15.44 -7.19 9.11
C GLY A 167 15.87 -6.04 8.19
N PHE A 168 16.03 -4.84 8.74
CA PHE A 168 16.57 -3.71 7.99
C PHE A 168 18.08 -3.89 7.78
N ALA A 169 18.52 -3.81 6.54
CA ALA A 169 19.92 -3.88 6.14
C ALA A 169 20.42 -2.48 5.75
N PRO A 170 21.25 -1.81 6.56
CA PRO A 170 21.81 -0.51 6.23
C PRO A 170 22.69 -0.56 4.98
N ALA A 171 22.52 0.39 4.05
CA ALA A 171 23.26 0.45 2.80
C ALA A 171 24.50 1.36 2.87
N ASP A 172 24.60 2.24 3.84
CA ASP A 172 25.67 3.22 4.02
C ASP A 172 25.95 3.50 5.51
N PRO A 173 27.05 4.26 5.83
CA PRO A 173 27.40 4.59 7.22
C PRO A 173 26.35 5.40 7.98
N GLU A 174 25.52 6.21 7.33
CA GLU A 174 24.47 6.98 7.98
C GLU A 174 23.31 6.04 8.38
N GLN A 175 22.89 5.18 7.49
CA GLN A 175 21.89 4.15 7.77
C GLN A 175 22.38 3.17 8.84
N MET A 176 23.69 2.88 8.91
CA MET A 176 24.27 2.06 10.00
C MET A 176 24.14 2.77 11.36
N ARG A 177 24.39 4.07 11.44
CA ARG A 177 24.18 4.84 12.69
C ARG A 177 22.71 4.88 13.10
N LEU A 178 21.81 5.08 12.12
CA LEU A 178 20.37 4.98 12.34
C LEU A 178 19.98 3.60 12.87
N TRP A 179 20.51 2.53 12.27
CA TRP A 179 20.27 1.16 12.72
C TRP A 179 20.71 0.96 14.16
N CYS A 180 21.91 1.43 14.53
CA CYS A 180 22.43 1.33 15.91
C CYS A 180 21.51 2.05 16.91
N ALA A 181 21.01 3.25 16.58
CA ALA A 181 20.09 4.00 17.42
C ALA A 181 18.74 3.25 17.60
N LEU A 182 18.20 2.71 16.51
CA LEU A 182 16.97 1.93 16.56
C LEU A 182 17.14 0.58 17.26
N HIS A 183 18.31 -0.05 17.08
CA HIS A 183 18.63 -1.29 17.77
C HIS A 183 18.69 -1.12 19.30
N ALA A 184 19.28 -0.03 19.75
CA ALA A 184 19.31 0.30 21.18
C ALA A 184 17.91 0.48 21.77
N ARG A 185 16.94 0.95 20.97
CA ARG A 185 15.55 1.19 21.40
C ARG A 185 14.66 -0.06 21.29
N PHE A 186 14.78 -0.82 20.22
CA PHE A 186 13.85 -1.91 19.87
C PHE A 186 14.45 -3.31 19.94
N GLY A 187 15.75 -3.46 20.13
CA GLY A 187 16.47 -4.71 20.02
C GLY A 187 16.58 -5.18 18.56
N ARG A 188 15.48 -5.64 17.95
CA ARG A 188 15.44 -5.99 16.54
C ARG A 188 14.93 -4.82 15.70
N VAL A 189 15.67 -4.45 14.65
CA VAL A 189 15.25 -3.42 13.70
C VAL A 189 14.64 -4.08 12.46
N SER A 190 13.35 -3.87 12.23
CA SER A 190 12.66 -4.27 11.01
C SER A 190 12.70 -3.15 9.97
N VAL A 191 12.46 -3.50 8.71
CA VAL A 191 12.31 -2.52 7.62
C VAL A 191 11.24 -1.49 7.94
N GLU A 192 10.12 -1.91 8.51
CA GLU A 192 8.99 -1.04 8.88
C GLU A 192 9.37 0.00 9.92
N HIS A 193 10.33 -0.28 10.83
CA HIS A 193 10.86 0.72 11.77
C HIS A 193 11.52 1.92 11.07
N VAL A 194 11.84 1.79 9.78
CA VAL A 194 12.50 2.82 8.97
C VAL A 194 11.58 3.31 7.84
N VAL A 195 10.91 2.39 7.13
CA VAL A 195 10.11 2.67 5.94
C VAL A 195 8.61 2.58 6.28
N SER A 196 8.15 3.55 7.05
CA SER A 196 6.72 3.73 7.40
C SER A 196 6.51 5.16 7.91
N GLY A 197 5.28 5.56 8.22
CA GLY A 197 5.01 6.83 8.89
C GLY A 197 5.76 6.95 10.22
N PRO A 198 5.60 6.01 11.17
CA PRO A 198 6.45 5.94 12.36
C PRO A 198 7.94 5.90 12.05
N GLY A 199 8.36 5.22 10.97
CA GLY A 199 9.75 5.16 10.53
C GLY A 199 10.32 6.52 10.15
N LEU A 200 9.55 7.37 9.47
CA LEU A 200 9.96 8.75 9.17
C LEU A 200 10.15 9.55 10.47
N LEU A 201 9.32 9.33 11.48
CA LEU A 201 9.49 9.96 12.78
C LEU A 201 10.76 9.48 13.48
N HIS A 202 11.06 8.18 13.44
CA HIS A 202 12.30 7.63 14.01
C HIS A 202 13.55 8.23 13.33
N ILE A 203 13.53 8.40 12.02
CA ILE A 203 14.61 9.06 11.27
C ILE A 203 14.77 10.51 11.72
N TYR A 204 13.67 11.26 11.84
CA TYR A 204 13.69 12.63 12.33
C TYR A 204 14.27 12.72 13.75
N GLU A 205 13.81 11.87 14.67
CA GLU A 205 14.33 11.81 16.06
C GLU A 205 15.83 11.51 16.08
N PHE A 206 16.31 10.58 15.24
CA PHE A 206 17.72 10.27 15.10
C PHE A 206 18.53 11.49 14.64
N LEU A 207 18.07 12.21 13.63
CA LEU A 207 18.76 13.39 13.11
C LEU A 207 18.73 14.57 14.10
N CYS A 208 17.70 14.71 14.90
CA CYS A 208 17.62 15.69 15.99
C CYS A 208 18.76 15.58 17.02
N GLY A 209 19.41 14.44 17.12
CA GLY A 209 20.59 14.23 17.96
C GLY A 209 21.87 14.83 17.38
N THR A 210 21.91 15.14 16.10
CA THR A 210 23.11 15.57 15.36
C THR A 210 22.96 16.88 14.58
N GLU A 211 21.72 17.32 14.35
CA GLU A 211 21.40 18.48 13.49
C GLU A 211 20.64 19.57 14.29
N PRO A 212 20.78 20.85 13.88
CA PRO A 212 19.98 21.93 14.50
C PRO A 212 18.48 21.72 14.31
N ARG A 213 17.73 21.99 15.36
CA ARG A 213 16.26 21.87 15.37
C ARG A 213 15.60 23.19 14.96
N SER A 214 14.53 23.07 14.17
CA SER A 214 13.61 24.18 13.92
C SER A 214 12.50 24.15 14.95
N PRO A 215 12.35 25.17 15.82
CA PRO A 215 11.35 25.15 16.90
C PRO A 215 9.92 24.89 16.40
N GLY A 216 9.51 25.53 15.31
CA GLY A 216 8.18 25.34 14.72
C GLY A 216 7.94 23.92 14.17
N LEU A 217 8.98 23.26 13.64
CA LEU A 217 8.89 21.87 13.20
C LEU A 217 8.69 20.93 14.39
N GLU A 218 9.45 21.11 15.47
CA GLU A 218 9.35 20.26 16.66
C GLU A 218 7.94 20.30 17.27
N GLU A 219 7.35 21.49 17.37
CA GLU A 219 5.96 21.66 17.86
C GLU A 219 4.96 21.00 16.93
N SER A 220 5.10 21.20 15.62
CA SER A 220 4.24 20.58 14.62
C SER A 220 4.35 19.04 14.62
N VAL A 221 5.56 18.49 14.78
CA VAL A 221 5.76 17.03 14.88
C VAL A 221 5.10 16.45 16.13
N ARG A 222 5.11 17.16 17.26
CA ARG A 222 4.38 16.73 18.46
C ARG A 222 2.87 16.69 18.26
N ALA A 223 2.31 17.63 17.48
CA ALA A 223 0.89 17.73 17.23
C ALA A 223 0.39 16.81 16.10
N GLU A 224 1.13 16.71 14.99
CA GLU A 224 0.71 16.09 13.73
C GLU A 224 1.50 14.81 13.39
N GLY A 225 2.56 14.50 14.14
CA GLY A 225 3.43 13.36 13.87
C GLY A 225 4.21 13.48 12.54
N PRO A 226 4.42 12.38 11.81
CA PRO A 226 5.26 12.35 10.60
C PRO A 226 4.70 13.20 9.44
N ALA A 227 3.42 13.56 9.47
CA ALA A 227 2.83 14.43 8.46
C ALA A 227 3.45 15.84 8.47
N ALA A 228 3.80 16.35 9.66
CA ALA A 228 4.49 17.63 9.80
C ALA A 228 5.86 17.61 9.12
N ILE A 229 6.64 16.53 9.28
CA ILE A 229 7.96 16.40 8.64
C ILE A 229 7.82 16.50 7.13
N THR A 230 6.85 15.76 6.55
CA THR A 230 6.59 15.80 5.11
C THR A 230 6.20 17.21 4.65
N ARG A 231 5.30 17.88 5.38
CA ARG A 231 4.85 19.24 5.05
C ARG A 231 6.00 20.26 5.12
N TYR A 232 6.79 20.25 6.19
CA TYR A 232 7.93 21.15 6.35
C TYR A 232 9.01 20.92 5.29
N ALA A 233 9.26 19.67 4.88
CA ALA A 233 10.20 19.34 3.82
C ALA A 233 9.74 19.84 2.45
N LEU A 234 8.46 19.64 2.11
CA LEU A 234 7.96 19.90 0.76
C LEU A 234 7.48 21.34 0.55
N GLU A 235 6.91 21.98 1.57
CA GLU A 235 6.28 23.29 1.44
C GLU A 235 7.17 24.43 1.97
N LEU A 236 7.95 24.15 3.04
CA LEU A 236 8.75 25.17 3.71
C LEU A 236 10.26 25.03 3.46
N GLY A 237 10.72 23.93 2.90
CA GLY A 237 12.12 23.69 2.62
C GLY A 237 12.99 23.61 3.89
N ASP A 238 12.41 23.20 5.03
CA ASP A 238 13.14 23.05 6.28
C ASP A 238 14.28 22.03 6.13
N ALA A 239 15.48 22.40 6.49
CA ALA A 239 16.68 21.62 6.23
C ALA A 239 16.65 20.24 6.91
N LEU A 240 16.23 20.19 8.19
CA LEU A 240 16.16 18.94 8.95
C LEU A 240 15.05 18.04 8.42
N ALA A 241 13.88 18.61 8.09
CA ALA A 241 12.77 17.86 7.51
C ALA A 241 13.12 17.31 6.12
N CYS A 242 13.78 18.10 5.27
CA CYS A 242 14.30 17.66 3.97
C CYS A 242 15.28 16.50 4.14
N ARG A 243 16.21 16.62 5.07
CA ARG A 243 17.20 15.58 5.35
C ARG A 243 16.54 14.28 5.84
N ALA A 244 15.55 14.38 6.74
CA ALA A 244 14.81 13.22 7.22
C ALA A 244 14.06 12.53 6.08
N LEU A 245 13.42 13.31 5.20
CA LEU A 245 12.69 12.76 4.06
C LEU A 245 13.64 12.14 3.02
N ASP A 246 14.81 12.71 2.78
CA ASP A 246 15.80 12.16 1.85
C ASP A 246 16.36 10.82 2.36
N LEU A 247 16.67 10.73 3.65
CA LEU A 247 17.14 9.47 4.25
C LEU A 247 16.04 8.40 4.20
N PHE A 248 14.79 8.78 4.49
CA PHE A 248 13.63 7.89 4.33
C PHE A 248 13.51 7.37 2.89
N ILE A 249 13.60 8.25 1.90
CA ILE A 249 13.50 7.90 0.47
C ILE A 249 14.64 6.98 0.03
N SER A 250 15.86 7.24 0.50
CA SER A 250 17.01 6.37 0.24
C SER A 250 16.81 4.97 0.81
N CYS A 251 16.39 4.87 2.08
CA CYS A 251 16.08 3.57 2.70
C CYS A 251 14.95 2.86 1.95
N TYR A 252 13.90 3.59 1.56
CA TYR A 252 12.76 3.01 0.83
C TYR A 252 13.18 2.47 -0.55
N GLY A 253 14.02 3.22 -1.29
CA GLY A 253 14.57 2.76 -2.56
C GLY A 253 15.43 1.51 -2.41
N ALA A 254 16.32 1.48 -1.40
CA ALA A 254 17.16 0.33 -1.12
C ALA A 254 16.33 -0.93 -0.85
N VAL A 255 15.33 -0.83 0.04
CA VAL A 255 14.43 -1.92 0.39
C VAL A 255 13.60 -2.40 -0.80
N ALA A 256 13.03 -1.47 -1.57
CA ALA A 256 12.27 -1.82 -2.77
C ALA A 256 13.14 -2.57 -3.80
N GLY A 257 14.40 -2.16 -3.95
CA GLY A 257 15.38 -2.84 -4.78
C GLY A 257 15.73 -4.24 -4.26
N ASP A 258 15.84 -4.44 -2.96
CA ASP A 258 16.11 -5.76 -2.36
C ASP A 258 14.96 -6.73 -2.62
N HIS A 259 13.71 -6.30 -2.45
CA HIS A 259 12.55 -7.10 -2.82
C HIS A 259 12.49 -7.36 -4.34
N ALA A 260 12.90 -6.40 -5.15
CA ALA A 260 12.92 -6.55 -6.61
C ALA A 260 13.90 -7.62 -7.08
N ILE A 261 15.15 -7.62 -6.54
CA ILE A 261 16.15 -8.64 -6.91
C ILE A 261 15.79 -10.01 -6.36
N THR A 262 15.15 -10.10 -5.18
CA THR A 262 14.77 -11.37 -4.55
C THR A 262 13.88 -12.22 -5.47
N VAL A 263 12.99 -11.61 -6.25
CA VAL A 263 12.10 -12.33 -7.17
C VAL A 263 12.38 -12.02 -8.64
N THR A 264 13.46 -11.29 -8.92
CA THR A 264 13.81 -10.81 -10.27
C THR A 264 12.60 -10.14 -10.94
N ALA A 265 12.11 -9.06 -10.33
CA ALA A 265 10.81 -8.44 -10.61
C ALA A 265 10.75 -7.72 -11.98
N ARG A 266 11.13 -8.39 -13.08
CA ARG A 266 11.12 -7.82 -14.43
C ARG A 266 9.72 -7.44 -14.93
N GLY A 267 8.66 -7.87 -14.25
CA GLY A 267 7.29 -7.40 -14.48
C GLY A 267 6.98 -6.04 -13.85
N GLY A 268 7.90 -5.51 -13.04
CA GLY A 268 7.86 -4.19 -12.43
C GLY A 268 7.70 -4.19 -10.91
N VAL A 269 8.11 -3.07 -10.32
CA VAL A 269 7.90 -2.73 -8.92
C VAL A 269 6.89 -1.60 -8.84
N TYR A 270 5.86 -1.80 -8.04
CA TYR A 270 4.75 -0.88 -7.85
C TYR A 270 4.78 -0.33 -6.43
N ILE A 271 5.10 0.96 -6.32
CA ILE A 271 5.15 1.67 -5.05
C ILE A 271 3.74 2.16 -4.76
N ALA A 272 3.10 1.56 -3.75
CA ALA A 272 1.73 1.88 -3.33
C ALA A 272 1.73 2.62 -1.98
N GLY A 273 0.54 2.89 -1.47
CA GLY A 273 0.36 3.50 -0.15
C GLY A 273 0.35 5.03 -0.15
N GLY A 274 -0.28 5.58 0.89
CA GLY A 274 -0.56 7.02 0.95
C GLY A 274 0.66 7.92 1.16
N ILE A 275 1.80 7.39 1.61
CA ILE A 275 3.02 8.18 1.75
C ILE A 275 3.61 8.47 0.37
N ALA A 276 3.71 7.47 -0.50
CA ALA A 276 4.34 7.61 -1.81
C ALA A 276 3.69 8.70 -2.68
N THR A 277 2.38 8.79 -2.68
CA THR A 277 1.65 9.82 -3.43
C THR A 277 1.90 11.23 -2.88
N LYS A 278 2.02 11.38 -1.56
CA LYS A 278 2.28 12.69 -0.91
C LYS A 278 3.70 13.19 -1.19
N ILE A 279 4.67 12.29 -1.30
CA ILE A 279 6.08 12.63 -1.51
C ILE A 279 6.53 12.40 -2.97
N LEU A 280 5.60 12.24 -3.92
CA LEU A 280 5.88 11.86 -5.30
C LEU A 280 6.92 12.76 -5.98
N ALA A 281 6.83 14.07 -5.79
CA ALA A 281 7.82 15.01 -6.34
C ALA A 281 9.25 14.71 -5.86
N ARG A 282 9.41 14.38 -4.57
CA ARG A 282 10.71 14.06 -3.98
C ARG A 282 11.20 12.65 -4.38
N LEU A 283 10.29 11.67 -4.49
CA LEU A 283 10.62 10.34 -5.05
C LEU A 283 11.15 10.45 -6.48
N SER A 284 10.56 11.35 -7.28
CA SER A 284 10.94 11.58 -8.67
C SER A 284 12.26 12.35 -8.82
N ALA A 285 12.81 12.92 -7.75
CA ALA A 285 14.08 13.65 -7.77
C ALA A 285 15.33 12.75 -7.91
N GLY A 286 15.16 11.42 -7.93
CA GLY A 286 16.19 10.45 -8.26
C GLY A 286 16.81 9.71 -7.09
N GLY A 287 16.73 10.21 -5.85
CA GLY A 287 17.32 9.55 -4.67
C GLY A 287 16.78 8.13 -4.43
N PHE A 288 15.49 7.92 -4.65
CA PHE A 288 14.87 6.60 -4.57
C PHE A 288 15.47 5.63 -5.59
N ILE A 289 15.54 6.03 -6.86
CA ILE A 289 16.04 5.17 -7.95
C ILE A 289 17.55 4.92 -7.82
N ALA A 290 18.31 5.90 -7.35
CA ALA A 290 19.73 5.70 -7.07
C ALA A 290 19.95 4.58 -6.02
N ALA A 291 19.20 4.62 -4.91
CA ALA A 291 19.26 3.60 -3.87
C ALA A 291 18.68 2.25 -4.33
N PHE A 292 17.61 2.27 -5.13
CA PHE A 292 17.01 1.07 -5.74
C PHE A 292 18.00 0.31 -6.61
N ASN A 293 18.78 1.04 -7.42
CA ASN A 293 19.74 0.46 -8.35
C ASN A 293 21.11 0.13 -7.71
N ALA A 294 21.39 0.59 -6.48
CA ALA A 294 22.64 0.32 -5.78
C ALA A 294 22.71 -1.12 -5.27
N LYS A 295 22.75 -2.10 -6.20
CA LYS A 295 22.73 -3.54 -5.92
C LYS A 295 24.02 -4.27 -6.29
N GLY A 296 25.16 -3.55 -6.25
CA GLY A 296 26.47 -4.15 -6.52
C GLY A 296 26.50 -4.88 -7.86
N ALA A 297 26.83 -6.15 -7.88
CA ALA A 297 26.91 -6.96 -9.10
C ALA A 297 25.54 -7.07 -9.85
N HIS A 298 24.43 -6.73 -9.21
CA HIS A 298 23.09 -6.78 -9.80
C HIS A 298 22.53 -5.39 -10.17
N ALA A 299 23.37 -4.34 -10.19
CA ALA A 299 22.95 -2.96 -10.49
C ALA A 299 22.32 -2.83 -11.88
N GLU A 300 22.89 -3.44 -12.91
CA GLU A 300 22.35 -3.43 -14.28
C GLU A 300 20.99 -4.14 -14.34
N MET A 301 20.85 -5.27 -13.64
CA MET A 301 19.57 -5.96 -13.55
C MET A 301 18.54 -5.08 -12.84
N ALA A 302 18.88 -4.43 -11.74
CA ALA A 302 17.98 -3.51 -11.03
C ALA A 302 17.56 -2.34 -11.94
N ALA A 303 18.48 -1.74 -12.68
CA ALA A 303 18.21 -0.66 -13.64
C ALA A 303 17.26 -1.11 -14.77
N SER A 304 17.23 -2.40 -15.11
CA SER A 304 16.31 -2.95 -16.11
C SER A 304 14.90 -3.21 -15.58
N ILE A 305 14.66 -3.13 -14.28
CA ILE A 305 13.34 -3.37 -13.67
C ILE A 305 12.50 -2.09 -13.74
N PRO A 306 11.27 -2.12 -14.30
CA PRO A 306 10.37 -0.98 -14.26
C PRO A 306 9.97 -0.64 -12.82
N VAL A 307 9.95 0.66 -12.48
CA VAL A 307 9.50 1.15 -11.18
C VAL A 307 8.48 2.26 -11.37
N GLN A 308 7.34 2.16 -10.73
CA GLN A 308 6.29 3.15 -10.82
C GLN A 308 5.56 3.35 -9.49
N VAL A 309 5.14 4.58 -9.24
CA VAL A 309 4.30 4.94 -8.09
C VAL A 309 2.85 4.86 -8.52
N VAL A 310 2.06 4.06 -7.83
CA VAL A 310 0.61 4.01 -8.04
C VAL A 310 -0.03 5.26 -7.42
N THR A 311 -0.70 6.05 -8.26
CA THR A 311 -1.30 7.32 -7.85
C THR A 311 -2.79 7.22 -7.57
N THR A 312 -3.45 6.18 -8.08
CA THR A 312 -4.87 5.95 -7.82
C THR A 312 -5.10 5.40 -6.41
N GLU A 313 -6.07 5.96 -5.70
CA GLU A 313 -6.53 5.44 -4.41
C GLU A 313 -7.38 4.16 -4.54
N ARG A 314 -7.72 3.76 -5.76
CA ARG A 314 -8.64 2.66 -6.06
C ARG A 314 -7.96 1.30 -6.22
N LEU A 315 -6.65 1.21 -6.02
CA LEU A 315 -5.87 -0.01 -6.31
C LEU A 315 -6.43 -1.25 -5.61
N GLY A 316 -6.66 -1.18 -4.30
CA GLY A 316 -7.25 -2.27 -3.52
C GLY A 316 -8.68 -2.61 -3.97
N LEU A 317 -9.49 -1.59 -4.25
CA LEU A 317 -10.86 -1.78 -4.76
C LEU A 317 -10.89 -2.50 -6.12
N LEU A 318 -10.02 -2.10 -7.05
CA LEU A 318 -9.88 -2.73 -8.37
C LEU A 318 -9.47 -4.21 -8.23
N GLY A 319 -8.56 -4.49 -7.32
CA GLY A 319 -8.14 -5.86 -7.03
C GLY A 319 -9.24 -6.70 -6.40
N ALA A 320 -9.94 -6.17 -5.40
CA ALA A 320 -11.09 -6.84 -4.79
C ALA A 320 -12.19 -7.14 -5.84
N ALA A 321 -12.45 -6.20 -6.75
CA ALA A 321 -13.40 -6.42 -7.84
C ALA A 321 -12.96 -7.54 -8.79
N ARG A 322 -11.65 -7.61 -9.13
CA ARG A 322 -11.11 -8.71 -9.95
C ARG A 322 -11.20 -10.07 -9.24
N ILE A 323 -10.99 -10.10 -7.92
CA ILE A 323 -11.13 -11.33 -7.12
C ILE A 323 -12.60 -11.76 -7.06
N ALA A 324 -13.53 -10.82 -6.86
CA ALA A 324 -14.97 -11.11 -6.87
C ALA A 324 -15.45 -11.63 -8.22
N ALA A 325 -14.81 -11.24 -9.32
CA ALA A 325 -15.15 -11.64 -10.68
C ALA A 325 -14.66 -13.05 -11.08
N ARG A 326 -13.82 -13.67 -10.28
CA ARG A 326 -13.30 -15.05 -10.47
C ARG A 326 -14.19 -16.09 -9.83
#